data_81854af48d668ff8e1e4fb521c605bad
#
_entry.id   81854af48d668ff8e1e4fb521c605bad
#
_cell.length_a   1.000
_cell.length_b   1.000
_cell.length_c   1.000
_cell.angle_alpha   90.00
_cell.angle_beta   90.00
_cell.angle_gamma   90.00
#
_symmetry.space_group_name_H-M   'P 1'
#
loop_
_entity.id
_entity.type
_entity.pdbx_description
1 polymer ?
#
loop_
_entity_poly.entity_id
_entity_poly.type
_entity_poly.pdbx_seq_one_letter_code
_entity_poly.pdbx_strand_id
1 'polypeptide(L)'
;MPVRPFLAILTGVILISFLQTHAQQKVNYRQAAVVDSAVGVASYYADKFVGRKTASGEVFSQHKMTCAHNTLPFGTKVRITNLRNGKSIVVRVNDRLHHRNPRIVDLPTGAAKKLGYTGSGIIKVSVVVVKPPEIKSASVN
;
A
#
# COMPACT_ATOMS: atom_id res chain seq x y z
N MET A 1 -64.25 -24.43 -4.52
CA MET A 1 -63.14 -24.25 -3.59
C MET A 1 -61.97 -23.63 -4.36
N PRO A 2 -61.51 -22.44 -4.04
CA PRO A 2 -60.41 -21.82 -4.76
C PRO A 2 -59.06 -22.29 -4.21
N VAL A 3 -58.20 -22.78 -5.09
CA VAL A 3 -56.81 -23.18 -4.79
C VAL A 3 -55.98 -21.88 -4.65
N ARG A 4 -55.36 -21.67 -3.52
CA ARG A 4 -54.47 -20.54 -3.21
C ARG A 4 -53.11 -20.74 -3.92
N PRO A 5 -52.52 -19.72 -4.56
CA PRO A 5 -51.17 -19.80 -5.09
C PRO A 5 -50.12 -19.54 -3.99
N PHE A 6 -49.37 -20.55 -3.62
CA PHE A 6 -48.25 -20.50 -2.68
C PHE A 6 -46.88 -20.40 -3.42
N LEU A 7 -46.75 -19.54 -4.41
CA LEU A 7 -45.51 -19.54 -5.23
C LEU A 7 -44.89 -18.15 -5.45
N ALA A 8 -45.08 -17.19 -4.56
CA ALA A 8 -44.51 -15.85 -4.78
C ALA A 8 -43.53 -15.33 -3.71
N ILE A 9 -43.13 -16.14 -2.72
CA ILE A 9 -42.28 -15.64 -1.61
C ILE A 9 -40.80 -16.13 -1.70
N LEU A 10 -40.47 -17.10 -2.60
CA LEU A 10 -39.13 -17.69 -2.62
C LEU A 10 -38.11 -16.93 -3.48
N THR A 11 -38.51 -15.98 -4.31
CA THR A 11 -37.58 -15.26 -5.20
C THR A 11 -36.97 -13.98 -4.60
N GLY A 12 -37.57 -13.45 -3.53
CA GLY A 12 -37.09 -12.22 -2.88
C GLY A 12 -35.89 -12.41 -1.94
N VAL A 13 -35.77 -13.59 -1.34
CA VAL A 13 -34.73 -13.87 -0.32
C VAL A 13 -33.35 -14.12 -0.94
N ILE A 14 -33.30 -14.66 -2.18
CA ILE A 14 -32.04 -14.98 -2.85
C ILE A 14 -31.32 -13.72 -3.38
N LEU A 15 -32.07 -12.68 -3.78
CA LEU A 15 -31.46 -11.45 -4.29
C LEU A 15 -30.85 -10.58 -3.19
N ILE A 16 -31.37 -10.63 -1.97
CA ILE A 16 -30.85 -9.84 -0.82
C ILE A 16 -29.54 -10.41 -0.32
N SER A 17 -29.36 -11.73 -0.37
CA SER A 17 -28.11 -12.38 0.05
C SER A 17 -26.94 -12.11 -0.90
N PHE A 18 -27.18 -11.89 -2.18
CA PHE A 18 -26.10 -11.59 -3.15
C PHE A 18 -25.57 -10.14 -3.05
N LEU A 19 -26.40 -9.20 -2.64
CA LEU A 19 -25.99 -7.80 -2.44
C LEU A 19 -25.16 -7.59 -1.16
N GLN A 20 -25.40 -8.40 -0.13
CA GLN A 20 -24.64 -8.31 1.13
C GLN A 20 -23.22 -8.82 1.02
N THR A 21 -22.94 -9.82 0.18
CA THR A 21 -21.58 -10.36 0.00
C THR A 21 -20.63 -9.38 -0.67
N HIS A 22 -21.09 -8.53 -1.59
CA HIS A 22 -20.25 -7.55 -2.26
C HIS A 22 -19.92 -6.32 -1.40
N ALA A 23 -20.81 -5.93 -0.48
CA ALA A 23 -20.55 -4.85 0.47
C ALA A 23 -19.56 -5.28 1.56
N GLN A 24 -19.64 -6.50 2.03
CA GLN A 24 -18.75 -7.05 3.06
C GLN A 24 -17.32 -7.20 2.54
N GLN A 25 -17.13 -7.51 1.27
CA GLN A 25 -15.81 -7.66 0.65
C GLN A 25 -15.06 -6.33 0.50
N LYS A 26 -15.77 -5.21 0.33
CA LYS A 26 -15.17 -3.87 0.29
C LYS A 26 -14.73 -3.35 1.66
N VAL A 27 -15.33 -3.80 2.74
CA VAL A 27 -15.00 -3.35 4.12
C VAL A 27 -13.71 -4.02 4.61
N ASN A 28 -13.45 -5.27 4.24
CA ASN A 28 -12.24 -6.00 4.66
C ASN A 28 -10.93 -5.48 4.04
N TYR A 29 -10.97 -4.74 2.95
CA TYR A 29 -9.77 -4.15 2.35
C TYR A 29 -9.21 -2.97 3.17
N ARG A 30 -9.98 -2.40 4.10
CA ARG A 30 -9.57 -1.29 4.97
C ARG A 30 -8.91 -1.72 6.29
N GLN A 31 -8.98 -2.99 6.63
CA GLN A 31 -8.41 -3.53 7.89
C GLN A 31 -7.17 -4.39 7.68
N ALA A 32 -6.36 -4.16 6.63
CA ALA A 32 -5.00 -4.68 6.61
C ALA A 32 -4.27 -4.08 7.84
N ALA A 33 -3.92 -4.95 8.79
CA ALA A 33 -3.32 -4.55 10.05
C ALA A 33 -2.12 -3.63 9.81
N VAL A 34 -2.23 -2.38 10.23
CA VAL A 34 -1.14 -1.41 10.30
C VAL A 34 -0.26 -1.83 11.46
N VAL A 35 0.93 -2.35 11.19
CA VAL A 35 1.76 -2.97 12.22
C VAL A 35 2.99 -2.17 12.57
N ASP A 36 3.43 -1.30 11.71
CA ASP A 36 4.56 -0.43 12.00
C ASP A 36 4.39 0.87 11.22
N SER A 37 4.40 1.99 11.92
CA SER A 37 4.23 3.30 11.32
C SER A 37 5.27 4.27 11.85
N ALA A 38 5.88 5.02 10.95
CA ALA A 38 6.82 6.07 11.28
C ALA A 38 6.45 7.37 10.55
N VAL A 39 6.69 8.50 11.18
CA VAL A 39 6.57 9.82 10.55
C VAL A 39 7.96 10.43 10.44
N GLY A 40 8.28 10.97 9.27
CA GLY A 40 9.57 11.58 9.03
C GLY A 40 9.64 12.29 7.68
N VAL A 41 10.84 12.55 7.22
CA VAL A 41 11.10 13.26 5.97
C VAL A 41 11.42 12.27 4.85
N ALA A 42 10.79 12.46 3.69
CA ALA A 42 11.13 11.81 2.43
C ALA A 42 11.85 12.77 1.50
N SER A 43 12.77 12.24 0.70
CA SER A 43 13.30 12.90 -0.50
C SER A 43 13.20 11.97 -1.70
N TYR A 44 13.79 12.35 -2.82
CA TYR A 44 13.88 11.48 -3.99
C TYR A 44 15.28 11.46 -4.59
N TYR A 45 15.59 10.38 -5.31
CA TYR A 45 16.90 10.17 -5.91
C TYR A 45 17.19 11.15 -7.05
N ALA A 46 18.45 11.61 -7.11
CA ALA A 46 18.97 12.30 -8.29
C ALA A 46 19.14 11.34 -9.47
N ASP A 47 19.04 11.86 -10.70
CA ASP A 47 19.15 11.08 -11.95
C ASP A 47 20.49 10.36 -12.13
N LYS A 48 21.56 10.85 -11.50
CA LYS A 48 22.89 10.22 -11.53
C LYS A 48 22.92 8.79 -10.97
N PHE A 49 21.87 8.35 -10.25
CA PHE A 49 21.77 7.00 -9.70
C PHE A 49 21.12 6.00 -10.65
N VAL A 50 20.49 6.47 -11.74
CA VAL A 50 19.86 5.60 -12.76
C VAL A 50 20.88 4.62 -13.30
N GLY A 51 20.51 3.33 -13.36
CA GLY A 51 21.36 2.24 -13.83
C GLY A 51 22.37 1.69 -12.82
N ARG A 52 22.52 2.32 -11.64
CA ARG A 52 23.35 1.79 -10.56
C ARG A 52 22.61 0.69 -9.79
N LYS A 53 23.37 -0.22 -9.19
CA LYS A 53 22.79 -1.23 -8.29
C LYS A 53 22.39 -0.59 -6.96
N THR A 54 21.22 -0.94 -6.48
CA THR A 54 20.75 -0.66 -5.13
C THR A 54 21.41 -1.61 -4.12
N ALA A 55 21.23 -1.38 -2.83
CA ALA A 55 21.75 -2.25 -1.78
C ALA A 55 21.22 -3.70 -1.85
N SER A 56 20.02 -3.91 -2.43
CA SER A 56 19.48 -5.26 -2.70
C SER A 56 20.09 -5.94 -3.93
N GLY A 57 20.91 -5.23 -4.72
CA GLY A 57 21.47 -5.72 -5.98
C GLY A 57 20.63 -5.45 -7.23
N GLU A 58 19.42 -4.91 -7.07
CA GLU A 58 18.58 -4.52 -8.20
C GLU A 58 19.13 -3.27 -8.90
N VAL A 59 18.86 -3.14 -10.20
CA VAL A 59 19.20 -1.92 -10.95
C VAL A 59 18.18 -0.83 -10.63
N PHE A 60 18.66 0.33 -10.19
CA PHE A 60 17.82 1.48 -9.87
C PHE A 60 17.18 2.09 -11.14
N SER A 61 15.92 2.46 -11.03
CA SER A 61 15.15 3.14 -12.06
C SER A 61 14.21 4.16 -11.43
N GLN A 62 14.11 5.33 -12.04
CA GLN A 62 13.18 6.40 -11.64
C GLN A 62 11.69 6.06 -11.81
N HIS A 63 11.39 4.97 -12.55
CA HIS A 63 10.02 4.56 -12.87
C HIS A 63 9.48 3.43 -11.99
N LYS A 64 10.33 2.73 -11.25
CA LYS A 64 9.92 1.63 -10.36
C LYS A 64 9.29 2.16 -9.07
N MET A 65 8.31 1.43 -8.56
CA MET A 65 7.67 1.71 -7.27
C MET A 65 8.45 1.05 -6.13
N THR A 66 9.67 1.57 -5.89
CA THR A 66 10.62 1.11 -4.88
C THR A 66 11.05 2.24 -3.98
N CYS A 67 11.77 1.96 -2.90
CA CYS A 67 12.33 2.97 -2.01
C CYS A 67 13.59 2.49 -1.30
N ALA A 68 14.40 3.46 -0.83
CA ALA A 68 15.38 3.23 0.21
C ALA A 68 14.75 3.46 1.59
N HIS A 69 15.07 2.60 2.54
CA HIS A 69 14.68 2.73 3.94
C HIS A 69 15.82 2.24 4.84
N ASN A 70 15.93 2.78 6.07
CA ASN A 70 17.09 2.49 6.94
C ASN A 70 17.09 1.07 7.48
N THR A 71 15.96 0.56 7.91
CA THR A 71 15.89 -0.64 8.77
C THR A 71 14.97 -1.74 8.24
N LEU A 72 13.92 -1.41 7.50
CA LEU A 72 12.97 -2.40 7.02
C LEU A 72 13.62 -3.41 6.06
N PRO A 73 13.33 -4.72 6.16
CA PRO A 73 13.87 -5.73 5.27
C PRO A 73 13.60 -5.43 3.79
N PHE A 74 14.51 -5.84 2.90
CA PHE A 74 14.25 -5.79 1.46
C PHE A 74 13.01 -6.63 1.11
N GLY A 75 12.22 -6.14 0.17
CA GLY A 75 10.94 -6.75 -0.21
C GLY A 75 9.74 -6.28 0.60
N THR A 76 9.95 -5.62 1.75
CA THR A 76 8.85 -5.05 2.55
C THR A 76 8.06 -4.03 1.72
N LYS A 77 6.75 -4.17 1.66
CA LYS A 77 5.85 -3.18 1.06
C LYS A 77 5.45 -2.16 2.12
N VAL A 78 5.57 -0.88 1.76
CA VAL A 78 5.19 0.23 2.62
C VAL A 78 4.26 1.18 1.90
N ARG A 79 3.26 1.70 2.61
CA ARG A 79 2.44 2.81 2.15
C ARG A 79 3.10 4.10 2.62
N ILE A 80 3.40 4.97 1.67
CA ILE A 80 3.92 6.32 1.92
C ILE A 80 2.78 7.30 1.69
N THR A 81 2.51 8.13 2.69
CA THR A 81 1.49 9.19 2.59
C THR A 81 2.14 10.55 2.76
N ASN A 82 1.95 11.43 1.79
CA ASN A 82 2.32 12.85 1.88
C ASN A 82 1.36 13.55 2.85
N LEU A 83 1.86 13.98 4.00
CA LEU A 83 1.04 14.57 5.06
C LEU A 83 0.51 15.97 4.71
N ARG A 84 1.06 16.61 3.66
CA ARG A 84 0.59 17.93 3.22
C ARG A 84 -0.66 17.86 2.34
N ASN A 85 -0.78 16.83 1.48
CA ASN A 85 -1.87 16.74 0.51
C ASN A 85 -2.69 15.43 0.61
N GLY A 86 -2.34 14.50 1.50
CA GLY A 86 -3.03 13.25 1.73
C GLY A 86 -2.83 12.17 0.64
N LYS A 87 -2.08 12.47 -0.43
CA LYS A 87 -1.79 11.46 -1.47
C LYS A 87 -0.93 10.34 -0.91
N SER A 88 -1.22 9.10 -1.30
CA SER A 88 -0.45 7.94 -0.87
C SER A 88 -0.15 6.98 -2.02
N ILE A 89 0.97 6.27 -1.89
CA ILE A 89 1.43 5.22 -2.80
C ILE A 89 1.90 4.02 -2.00
N VAL A 90 1.99 2.86 -2.63
CA VAL A 90 2.66 1.68 -2.08
C VAL A 90 3.93 1.44 -2.88
N VAL A 91 5.05 1.29 -2.16
CA VAL A 91 6.37 1.01 -2.72
C VAL A 91 7.02 -0.16 -2.00
N ARG A 92 8.02 -0.77 -2.61
CA ARG A 92 8.79 -1.88 -2.04
C ARG A 92 10.20 -1.44 -1.66
N VAL A 93 10.64 -1.80 -0.47
CA VAL A 93 12.01 -1.53 -0.01
C VAL A 93 13.01 -2.39 -0.80
N ASN A 94 13.97 -1.75 -1.48
CA ASN A 94 15.06 -2.43 -2.21
C ASN A 94 16.41 -1.74 -2.06
N ASP A 95 16.47 -0.67 -1.25
CA ASP A 95 17.72 0.06 -1.05
C ASP A 95 17.85 0.53 0.40
N ARG A 96 19.05 1.07 0.75
CA ARG A 96 19.36 1.57 2.09
C ARG A 96 19.68 3.05 2.07
N LEU A 97 19.11 3.77 3.02
CA LEU A 97 19.61 5.07 3.43
C LEU A 97 20.82 4.88 4.35
N HIS A 98 21.75 5.82 4.32
CA HIS A 98 22.82 5.86 5.30
C HIS A 98 22.23 6.06 6.71
N HIS A 99 22.73 5.33 7.72
CA HIS A 99 22.18 5.35 9.09
C HIS A 99 22.17 6.74 9.75
N ARG A 100 23.04 7.66 9.33
CA ARG A 100 23.07 9.06 9.80
C ARG A 100 22.15 10.00 9.01
N ASN A 101 21.43 9.48 8.03
CA ASN A 101 20.53 10.30 7.24
C ASN A 101 19.29 10.65 8.08
N PRO A 102 18.92 11.93 8.22
CA PRO A 102 17.75 12.35 8.98
C PRO A 102 16.43 11.99 8.26
N ARG A 103 16.49 11.62 6.98
CA ARG A 103 15.34 11.15 6.22
C ARG A 103 15.04 9.69 6.56
N ILE A 104 13.75 9.32 6.46
CA ILE A 104 13.33 7.94 6.70
C ILE A 104 13.12 7.15 5.42
N VAL A 105 12.93 7.81 4.28
CA VAL A 105 12.70 7.18 2.99
C VAL A 105 13.18 8.07 1.84
N ASP A 106 13.81 7.47 0.83
CA ASP A 106 14.09 8.09 -0.45
C ASP A 106 13.34 7.33 -1.56
N LEU A 107 12.72 8.09 -2.49
CA LEU A 107 11.83 7.57 -3.52
C LEU A 107 12.38 7.85 -4.92
N PRO A 108 12.09 7.01 -5.92
CA PRO A 108 12.29 7.38 -7.32
C PRO A 108 11.44 8.61 -7.68
N THR A 109 11.88 9.39 -8.65
CA THR A 109 11.17 10.60 -9.11
C THR A 109 9.74 10.28 -9.57
N GLY A 110 9.51 9.12 -10.20
CA GLY A 110 8.15 8.70 -10.60
C GLY A 110 7.22 8.53 -9.39
N ALA A 111 7.71 7.98 -8.28
CA ALA A 111 6.95 7.88 -7.03
C ALA A 111 6.70 9.26 -6.38
N ALA A 112 7.74 10.11 -6.38
CA ALA A 112 7.63 11.49 -5.87
C ALA A 112 6.59 12.32 -6.64
N LYS A 113 6.53 12.18 -7.96
CA LYS A 113 5.51 12.80 -8.82
C LYS A 113 4.10 12.37 -8.41
N LYS A 114 3.88 11.07 -8.19
CA LYS A 114 2.58 10.54 -7.74
C LYS A 114 2.16 11.10 -6.37
N LEU A 115 3.11 11.32 -5.47
CA LEU A 115 2.88 11.97 -4.18
C LEU A 115 2.77 13.51 -4.26
N GLY A 116 3.11 14.11 -5.39
CA GLY A 116 2.94 15.56 -5.64
C GLY A 116 3.96 16.44 -4.93
N TYR A 117 5.26 16.07 -4.86
CA TYR A 117 6.24 16.89 -4.15
C TYR A 117 7.57 17.14 -4.89
N THR A 118 7.65 16.89 -6.17
CA THR A 118 8.90 17.11 -6.93
C THR A 118 9.41 18.54 -6.89
N GLY A 119 8.52 19.53 -6.72
CA GLY A 119 8.92 20.93 -6.64
C GLY A 119 9.64 21.32 -5.34
N SER A 120 9.35 20.66 -4.20
CA SER A 120 9.94 20.98 -2.90
C SER A 120 11.19 20.16 -2.57
N GLY A 121 11.46 19.08 -3.29
CA GLY A 121 12.59 18.17 -3.05
C GLY A 121 12.44 17.27 -1.82
N ILE A 122 11.80 17.75 -0.77
CA ILE A 122 11.54 17.03 0.48
C ILE A 122 10.12 17.27 0.97
N ILE A 123 9.54 16.29 1.67
CA ILE A 123 8.24 16.41 2.33
C ILE A 123 8.18 15.61 3.63
N LYS A 124 7.23 15.98 4.49
CA LYS A 124 6.85 15.15 5.64
C LYS A 124 5.89 14.06 5.22
N VAL A 125 6.21 12.81 5.57
CA VAL A 125 5.44 11.63 5.21
C VAL A 125 5.15 10.76 6.42
N SER A 126 4.08 9.98 6.30
CA SER A 126 3.85 8.78 7.09
C SER A 126 4.28 7.57 6.26
N VAL A 127 5.03 6.65 6.88
CA VAL A 127 5.44 5.36 6.33
C VAL A 127 4.79 4.26 7.13
N VAL A 128 4.04 3.38 6.47
CA VAL A 128 3.26 2.31 7.12
C VAL A 128 3.57 0.99 6.43
N VAL A 129 3.99 -0.02 7.17
CA VAL A 129 4.20 -1.37 6.64
C VAL A 129 2.86 -1.98 6.23
N VAL A 130 2.77 -2.44 4.97
CA VAL A 130 1.60 -3.14 4.45
C VAL A 130 1.84 -4.64 4.60
N LYS A 131 1.14 -5.28 5.54
CA LYS A 131 1.14 -6.74 5.65
C LYS A 131 0.15 -7.33 4.64
N PRO A 132 0.48 -8.50 4.04
CA PRO A 132 -0.53 -9.28 3.33
C PRO A 132 -1.69 -9.62 4.28
N PRO A 133 -2.93 -9.71 3.79
CA PRO A 133 -4.03 -10.21 4.60
C PRO A 133 -3.67 -11.61 5.12
N GLU A 134 -3.80 -11.83 6.42
CA GLU A 134 -3.67 -13.17 7.00
C GLU A 134 -4.79 -14.03 6.42
N ILE A 135 -4.41 -15.01 5.61
CA ILE A 135 -5.33 -16.08 5.20
C ILE A 135 -5.48 -16.95 6.46
N LYS A 136 -6.54 -16.70 7.24
CA LYS A 136 -6.96 -17.68 8.24
C LYS A 136 -7.27 -18.95 7.47
N SER A 137 -6.41 -19.95 7.57
CA SER A 137 -6.72 -21.29 7.12
C SER A 137 -7.99 -21.70 7.85
N ALA A 138 -9.10 -21.86 7.11
CA ALA A 138 -10.28 -22.48 7.65
C ALA A 138 -9.83 -23.86 8.11
N SER A 139 -9.88 -24.09 9.43
CA SER A 139 -9.73 -25.42 10.00
C SER A 139 -10.85 -26.28 9.40
N VAL A 140 -10.50 -27.14 8.47
CA VAL A 140 -11.37 -28.21 8.01
C VAL A 140 -11.45 -29.21 9.18
N ASN A 141 -12.56 -29.19 9.88
CA ASN A 141 -12.96 -30.29 10.76
C ASN A 141 -13.67 -31.33 9.91
#